data_e0122597668b479c21be874991067041
#
_entry.id   e0122597668b479c21be874991067041
#
_cell.length_a   1.000
_cell.length_b   1.000
_cell.length_c   1.000
_cell.angle_alpha   90.00
_cell.angle_beta   90.00
_cell.angle_gamma   90.00
#
_symmetry.space_group_name_H-M   'P 1'
#
loop_
_entity.id
_entity.type
_entity.pdbx_description
1 polymer ?
#
loop_
_entity_poly.entity_id
_entity_poly.type
_entity_poly.pdbx_seq_one_letter_code
_entity_poly.pdbx_strand_id
1 'polypeptide(L)'
;MDLEAEYDNSGKVPDAPAIVAGWQRDAAAFRAAHRFADLGLPYGPTPRQTMDVFWPDGARTAPLALFIHGGYWQRMDRADFSHLAAGLLGHGVAVAMPSYDLCPAVRIGEIVAQMRAAAAFLFHRHGRRLLAIGHSAGGHLAAMLLATDWPARDPALPADLVHAALPISGLFDLAPLLHTQVNDAVRMDAAEAAANSPLGLRPNGRVHAVVGGTEGTEYTRQSRSLAEAWGGSWEAVPGANHFTVVMSLAAPDSALVARARAMVAG
;
A
#
# COMPACT_ATOMS: atom_id res chain seq x y z
N MET A 1 9.31 -19.04 18.21
CA MET A 1 8.18 -18.44 17.49
C MET A 1 8.00 -19.22 16.20
N ASP A 2 6.80 -19.64 15.90
CA ASP A 2 6.47 -20.30 14.63
C ASP A 2 6.19 -19.22 13.58
N LEU A 3 7.18 -18.93 12.72
CA LEU A 3 7.07 -17.89 11.70
C LEU A 3 6.02 -18.22 10.64
N GLU A 4 5.83 -19.49 10.29
CA GLU A 4 4.80 -19.89 9.34
C GLU A 4 3.41 -19.50 9.87
N ALA A 5 3.12 -19.88 11.12
CA ALA A 5 1.87 -19.49 11.76
C ALA A 5 1.71 -17.97 11.93
N GLU A 6 2.81 -17.23 12.17
CA GLU A 6 2.73 -15.75 12.30
C GLU A 6 2.34 -15.07 10.99
N TYR A 7 2.79 -15.58 9.84
CA TYR A 7 2.52 -14.99 8.53
C TYR A 7 1.36 -15.66 7.77
N ASP A 8 0.74 -16.71 8.29
CA ASP A 8 -0.48 -17.29 7.72
C ASP A 8 -1.72 -16.48 8.15
N ASN A 9 -1.96 -15.37 7.46
CA ASN A 9 -3.11 -14.51 7.73
C ASN A 9 -4.45 -15.20 7.44
N SER A 10 -4.49 -16.05 6.42
CA SER A 10 -5.73 -16.75 6.03
C SER A 10 -6.09 -17.84 7.01
N GLY A 11 -5.10 -18.58 7.55
CA GLY A 11 -5.34 -19.57 8.58
C GLY A 11 -5.81 -18.98 9.91
N LYS A 12 -5.39 -17.74 10.22
CA LYS A 12 -5.84 -17.03 11.43
C LYS A 12 -7.26 -16.45 11.32
N VAL A 13 -7.78 -16.26 10.11
CA VAL A 13 -9.09 -15.65 9.85
C VAL A 13 -9.93 -16.58 8.99
N PRO A 14 -10.73 -17.48 9.58
CA PRO A 14 -11.53 -18.47 8.84
C PRO A 14 -12.45 -17.85 7.76
N ASP A 15 -12.94 -16.63 8.01
CA ASP A 15 -13.83 -15.91 7.10
C ASP A 15 -13.08 -15.11 6.01
N ALA A 16 -11.73 -15.21 5.94
CA ALA A 16 -10.94 -14.46 4.96
C ALA A 16 -11.43 -14.62 3.51
N PRO A 17 -11.80 -15.83 3.02
CA PRO A 17 -12.33 -15.98 1.66
C PRO A 17 -13.63 -15.19 1.44
N ALA A 18 -14.52 -15.17 2.41
CA ALA A 18 -15.79 -14.43 2.34
C ALA A 18 -15.56 -12.91 2.36
N ILE A 19 -14.61 -12.44 3.19
CA ILE A 19 -14.23 -11.01 3.25
C ILE A 19 -13.65 -10.57 1.90
N VAL A 20 -12.73 -11.34 1.32
CA VAL A 20 -12.11 -11.03 0.02
C VAL A 20 -13.16 -11.03 -1.10
N ALA A 21 -14.08 -11.99 -1.12
CA ALA A 21 -15.20 -11.98 -2.07
C ALA A 21 -16.11 -10.75 -1.88
N GLY A 22 -16.25 -10.27 -0.63
CA GLY A 22 -16.91 -9.00 -0.31
C GLY A 22 -16.20 -7.82 -0.95
N TRP A 23 -14.89 -7.70 -0.79
CA TRP A 23 -14.11 -6.62 -1.41
C TRP A 23 -14.30 -6.57 -2.93
N GLN A 24 -14.25 -7.73 -3.59
CA GLN A 24 -14.40 -7.82 -5.04
C GLN A 24 -15.79 -7.34 -5.51
N ARG A 25 -16.86 -7.74 -4.81
CA ARG A 25 -18.22 -7.25 -5.11
C ARG A 25 -18.35 -5.75 -4.92
N ASP A 26 -17.86 -5.24 -3.78
CA ASP A 26 -17.99 -3.84 -3.42
C ASP A 26 -17.13 -2.95 -4.33
N ALA A 27 -15.93 -3.44 -4.71
CA ALA A 27 -15.06 -2.78 -5.66
C ALA A 27 -15.68 -2.72 -7.06
N ALA A 28 -16.29 -3.82 -7.53
CA ALA A 28 -16.99 -3.85 -8.82
C ALA A 28 -18.17 -2.88 -8.84
N ALA A 29 -18.98 -2.86 -7.78
CA ALA A 29 -20.10 -1.94 -7.63
C ALA A 29 -19.63 -0.48 -7.59
N PHE A 30 -18.58 -0.17 -6.84
CA PHE A 30 -17.99 1.16 -6.77
C PHE A 30 -17.48 1.61 -8.15
N ARG A 31 -16.73 0.76 -8.87
CA ARG A 31 -16.21 1.08 -10.22
C ARG A 31 -17.33 1.36 -11.22
N ALA A 32 -18.45 0.64 -11.13
CA ALA A 32 -19.60 0.84 -12.01
C ALA A 32 -20.36 2.15 -11.71
N ALA A 33 -20.38 2.57 -10.43
CA ALA A 33 -21.14 3.73 -9.99
C ALA A 33 -20.35 5.04 -10.04
N HIS A 34 -19.03 5.00 -9.85
CA HIS A 34 -18.20 6.20 -9.74
C HIS A 34 -17.88 6.80 -11.11
N ARG A 35 -18.31 8.06 -11.35
CA ARG A 35 -18.27 8.69 -12.67
C ARG A 35 -16.92 9.33 -13.03
N PHE A 36 -16.16 9.79 -12.03
CA PHE A 36 -14.95 10.57 -12.24
C PHE A 36 -13.72 9.68 -12.07
N ALA A 37 -13.51 8.79 -13.01
CA ALA A 37 -12.39 7.86 -12.97
C ALA A 37 -11.62 7.82 -14.29
N ASP A 38 -10.31 7.73 -14.20
CA ASP A 38 -9.42 7.34 -15.30
C ASP A 38 -9.00 5.89 -15.04
N LEU A 39 -9.52 4.94 -15.81
CA LEU A 39 -9.29 3.52 -15.59
C LEU A 39 -8.24 2.97 -16.56
N GLY A 40 -7.36 2.09 -16.05
CA GLY A 40 -6.40 1.37 -16.86
C GLY A 40 -5.29 2.24 -17.47
N LEU A 41 -4.90 3.34 -16.81
CA LEU A 41 -3.81 4.19 -17.29
C LEU A 41 -2.48 3.43 -17.24
N PRO A 42 -1.78 3.22 -18.38
CA PRO A 42 -0.50 2.54 -18.38
C PRO A 42 0.58 3.47 -17.79
N TYR A 43 1.33 2.96 -16.82
CA TYR A 43 2.51 3.64 -16.26
C TYR A 43 3.82 2.92 -16.59
N GLY A 44 3.73 1.76 -17.24
CA GLY A 44 4.87 0.94 -17.65
C GLY A 44 4.50 -0.05 -18.76
N PRO A 45 5.46 -0.88 -19.20
CA PRO A 45 5.32 -1.66 -20.44
C PRO A 45 4.51 -2.96 -20.31
N THR A 46 4.27 -3.48 -19.12
CA THR A 46 3.54 -4.75 -18.96
C THR A 46 2.04 -4.52 -18.78
N PRO A 47 1.20 -5.51 -19.06
CA PRO A 47 -0.25 -5.40 -18.89
C PRO A 47 -0.68 -5.08 -17.45
N ARG A 48 0.11 -5.49 -16.45
CA ARG A 48 -0.19 -5.19 -15.05
C ARG A 48 0.31 -3.82 -14.60
N GLN A 49 1.24 -3.20 -15.32
CA GLN A 49 1.72 -1.84 -15.02
C GLN A 49 0.71 -0.79 -15.48
N THR A 50 -0.50 -0.89 -14.94
CA THR A 50 -1.62 0.02 -15.18
C THR A 50 -2.19 0.47 -13.84
N MET A 51 -2.80 1.65 -13.82
CA MET A 51 -3.45 2.21 -12.63
C MET A 51 -4.85 2.73 -12.95
N ASP A 52 -5.67 2.79 -11.92
CA ASP A 52 -6.92 3.54 -11.94
C ASP A 52 -6.76 4.78 -11.07
N VAL A 53 -7.33 5.89 -11.48
CA VAL A 53 -7.37 7.12 -10.67
C VAL A 53 -8.81 7.53 -10.49
N PHE A 54 -9.27 7.56 -9.23
CA PHE A 54 -10.61 8.02 -8.86
C PHE A 54 -10.53 9.46 -8.35
N TRP A 55 -11.37 10.33 -8.90
CA TRP A 55 -11.40 11.76 -8.61
C TRP A 55 -12.66 12.12 -7.83
N PRO A 56 -12.59 13.05 -6.87
CA PRO A 56 -13.79 13.48 -6.13
C PRO A 56 -14.80 14.22 -7.02
N ASP A 57 -14.29 14.86 -8.09
CA ASP A 57 -15.08 15.62 -9.06
C ASP A 57 -14.43 15.61 -10.45
N GLY A 58 -15.05 16.28 -11.41
CA GLY A 58 -14.56 16.39 -12.79
C GLY A 58 -13.38 17.33 -13.00
N ALA A 59 -13.02 18.17 -12.03
CA ALA A 59 -11.95 19.15 -12.19
C ALA A 59 -10.54 18.54 -12.15
N ARG A 60 -10.39 17.36 -11.53
CA ARG A 60 -9.12 16.60 -11.45
C ARG A 60 -7.96 17.40 -10.85
N THR A 61 -8.29 18.30 -9.92
CA THR A 61 -7.33 19.17 -9.24
C THR A 61 -7.12 18.82 -7.76
N ALA A 62 -7.73 17.75 -7.28
CA ALA A 62 -7.65 17.29 -5.90
C ALA A 62 -6.24 16.87 -5.48
N PRO A 63 -5.87 16.96 -4.19
CA PRO A 63 -4.72 16.26 -3.63
C PRO A 63 -4.77 14.77 -3.94
N LEU A 64 -3.60 14.11 -4.03
CA LEU A 64 -3.49 12.71 -4.45
C LEU A 64 -2.99 11.81 -3.33
N ALA A 65 -3.69 10.71 -3.11
CA ALA A 65 -3.20 9.54 -2.40
C ALA A 65 -2.95 8.40 -3.39
N LEU A 66 -1.90 7.62 -3.15
CA LEU A 66 -1.56 6.41 -3.89
C LEU A 66 -1.82 5.21 -3.00
N PHE A 67 -2.87 4.42 -3.27
CA PHE A 67 -3.17 3.20 -2.53
C PHE A 67 -2.63 1.98 -3.26
N ILE A 68 -1.80 1.17 -2.58
CA ILE A 68 -1.15 -0.03 -3.12
C ILE A 68 -1.74 -1.27 -2.46
N HIS A 69 -2.20 -2.22 -3.29
CA HIS A 69 -2.84 -3.45 -2.81
C HIS A 69 -1.85 -4.44 -2.19
N GLY A 70 -2.39 -5.34 -1.35
CA GLY A 70 -1.66 -6.45 -0.75
C GLY A 70 -1.64 -7.70 -1.62
N GLY A 71 -1.47 -8.87 -0.98
CA GLY A 71 -1.46 -10.18 -1.63
C GLY A 71 -0.09 -10.84 -1.70
N TYR A 72 0.81 -10.57 -0.75
CA TYR A 72 2.17 -11.12 -0.66
C TYR A 72 2.97 -11.01 -1.96
N TRP A 73 2.77 -9.94 -2.74
CA TRP A 73 3.40 -9.72 -4.06
C TRP A 73 3.11 -10.82 -5.09
N GLN A 74 2.16 -11.73 -4.82
CA GLN A 74 1.88 -12.96 -5.60
C GLN A 74 0.47 -12.98 -6.19
N ARG A 75 -0.45 -12.16 -5.71
CA ARG A 75 -1.87 -12.23 -6.04
C ARG A 75 -2.56 -10.89 -5.88
N MET A 76 -3.83 -10.83 -6.28
CA MET A 76 -4.72 -9.68 -6.26
C MET A 76 -4.41 -8.63 -7.32
N ASP A 77 -5.30 -7.67 -7.43
CA ASP A 77 -5.24 -6.58 -8.40
C ASP A 77 -5.85 -5.31 -7.78
N ARG A 78 -5.51 -4.15 -8.34
CA ARG A 78 -6.11 -2.86 -7.94
C ARG A 78 -7.64 -2.88 -8.00
N ALA A 79 -8.19 -3.66 -8.94
CA ALA A 79 -9.64 -3.75 -9.14
C ALA A 79 -10.36 -4.37 -7.94
N ASP A 80 -9.69 -5.22 -7.15
CA ASP A 80 -10.27 -5.83 -5.95
C ASP A 80 -10.47 -4.84 -4.79
N PHE A 81 -9.82 -3.65 -4.85
CA PHE A 81 -9.77 -2.68 -3.76
C PHE A 81 -10.40 -1.32 -4.08
N SER A 82 -10.99 -1.14 -5.26
CA SER A 82 -11.43 0.18 -5.75
C SER A 82 -12.40 0.91 -4.80
N HIS A 83 -13.25 0.19 -4.07
CA HIS A 83 -14.20 0.74 -3.09
C HIS A 83 -13.52 1.46 -1.91
N LEU A 84 -12.27 1.12 -1.60
CA LEU A 84 -11.50 1.78 -0.54
C LEU A 84 -11.16 3.24 -0.84
N ALA A 85 -11.29 3.66 -2.10
CA ALA A 85 -11.15 5.08 -2.47
C ALA A 85 -12.27 5.96 -1.89
N ALA A 86 -13.45 5.38 -1.61
CA ALA A 86 -14.66 6.13 -1.28
C ALA A 86 -14.48 7.08 -0.09
N GLY A 87 -13.79 6.65 0.97
CA GLY A 87 -13.59 7.46 2.15
C GLY A 87 -12.83 8.75 1.88
N LEU A 88 -11.69 8.67 1.18
CA LEU A 88 -10.88 9.83 0.84
C LEU A 88 -11.56 10.72 -0.20
N LEU A 89 -12.23 10.13 -1.19
CA LEU A 89 -13.03 10.88 -2.17
C LEU A 89 -14.10 11.72 -1.52
N GLY A 90 -14.77 11.22 -0.49
CA GLY A 90 -15.76 11.97 0.31
C GLY A 90 -15.19 13.21 0.99
N HIS A 91 -13.87 13.33 1.05
CA HIS A 91 -13.15 14.48 1.61
C HIS A 91 -12.35 15.28 0.56
N GLY A 92 -12.64 15.09 -0.71
CA GLY A 92 -11.99 15.85 -1.78
C GLY A 92 -10.57 15.41 -2.09
N VAL A 93 -10.15 14.20 -1.71
CA VAL A 93 -8.83 13.64 -2.02
C VAL A 93 -8.99 12.57 -3.10
N ALA A 94 -8.26 12.69 -4.21
CA ALA A 94 -8.22 11.68 -5.25
C ALA A 94 -7.37 10.49 -4.83
N VAL A 95 -7.71 9.30 -5.34
CA VAL A 95 -6.98 8.06 -5.03
C VAL A 95 -6.54 7.37 -6.31
N ALA A 96 -5.24 7.23 -6.48
CA ALA A 96 -4.64 6.43 -7.53
C ALA A 96 -4.37 5.01 -6.99
N MET A 97 -4.69 4.00 -7.78
CA MET A 97 -4.53 2.59 -7.42
C MET A 97 -3.80 1.86 -8.54
N PRO A 98 -2.50 1.57 -8.41
CA PRO A 98 -1.74 0.78 -9.37
C PRO A 98 -1.90 -0.72 -9.12
N SER A 99 -1.86 -1.52 -10.19
CA SER A 99 -1.41 -2.91 -10.14
C SER A 99 0.09 -2.98 -10.41
N TYR A 100 0.70 -4.11 -10.17
CA TYR A 100 2.11 -4.42 -10.45
C TYR A 100 2.24 -5.88 -10.86
N ASP A 101 3.34 -6.24 -11.52
CA ASP A 101 3.65 -7.63 -11.86
C ASP A 101 3.88 -8.44 -10.58
N LEU A 102 3.58 -9.73 -10.63
CA LEU A 102 3.54 -10.59 -9.46
C LEU A 102 4.72 -11.59 -9.44
N CYS A 103 5.18 -11.93 -8.26
CA CYS A 103 6.04 -13.09 -8.07
C CYS A 103 5.27 -14.38 -8.44
N PRO A 104 5.94 -15.39 -9.00
CA PRO A 104 7.39 -15.50 -9.25
C PRO A 104 7.84 -14.97 -10.63
N ALA A 105 6.95 -14.33 -11.42
CA ALA A 105 7.30 -13.80 -12.74
C ALA A 105 8.33 -12.65 -12.66
N VAL A 106 8.29 -11.90 -11.56
CA VAL A 106 9.24 -10.83 -11.24
C VAL A 106 9.71 -10.96 -9.79
N ARG A 107 10.78 -10.24 -9.44
CA ARG A 107 11.34 -10.18 -8.08
C ARG A 107 10.77 -8.98 -7.31
N ILE A 108 10.86 -8.98 -5.97
CA ILE A 108 10.37 -7.86 -5.14
C ILE A 108 11.05 -6.54 -5.54
N GLY A 109 12.34 -6.55 -5.80
CA GLY A 109 13.07 -5.35 -6.24
C GLY A 109 12.52 -4.74 -7.54
N GLU A 110 12.03 -5.59 -8.47
CA GLU A 110 11.37 -5.14 -9.70
C GLU A 110 9.98 -4.56 -9.40
N ILE A 111 9.22 -5.15 -8.49
CA ILE A 111 7.93 -4.60 -8.04
C ILE A 111 8.12 -3.22 -7.39
N VAL A 112 9.13 -3.07 -6.54
CA VAL A 112 9.50 -1.77 -5.96
C VAL A 112 9.83 -0.75 -7.04
N ALA A 113 10.59 -1.15 -8.09
CA ALA A 113 10.90 -0.27 -9.22
C ALA A 113 9.64 0.13 -10.00
N GLN A 114 8.69 -0.79 -10.19
CA GLN A 114 7.39 -0.50 -10.83
C GLN A 114 6.57 0.49 -10.01
N MET A 115 6.52 0.36 -8.69
CA MET A 115 5.80 1.32 -7.84
C MET A 115 6.46 2.71 -7.87
N ARG A 116 7.78 2.78 -7.94
CA ARG A 116 8.49 4.06 -8.16
C ARG A 116 8.12 4.69 -9.51
N ALA A 117 8.05 3.88 -10.57
CA ALA A 117 7.58 4.35 -11.88
C ALA A 117 6.14 4.86 -11.84
N ALA A 118 5.24 4.17 -11.11
CA ALA A 118 3.86 4.59 -10.92
C ALA A 118 3.76 5.96 -10.21
N ALA A 119 4.54 6.17 -9.14
CA ALA A 119 4.58 7.45 -8.43
C ALA A 119 5.15 8.59 -9.30
N ALA A 120 6.23 8.33 -10.03
CA ALA A 120 6.81 9.30 -10.96
C ALA A 120 5.83 9.66 -12.10
N PHE A 121 5.15 8.66 -12.66
CA PHE A 121 4.10 8.88 -13.68
C PHE A 121 3.00 9.81 -13.17
N LEU A 122 2.50 9.61 -11.95
CA LEU A 122 1.49 10.49 -11.35
C LEU A 122 2.01 11.92 -11.18
N PHE A 123 3.25 12.08 -10.73
CA PHE A 123 3.84 13.41 -10.57
C PHE A 123 4.00 14.11 -11.92
N HIS A 124 4.58 13.48 -12.93
CA HIS A 124 4.72 14.07 -14.25
C HIS A 124 3.38 14.44 -14.89
N ARG A 125 2.34 13.65 -14.59
CA ARG A 125 1.00 13.90 -15.14
C ARG A 125 0.24 15.01 -14.42
N HIS A 126 0.41 15.13 -13.09
CA HIS A 126 -0.46 15.97 -12.25
C HIS A 126 0.30 17.03 -11.44
N GLY A 127 1.64 16.97 -11.36
CA GLY A 127 2.46 17.96 -10.64
C GLY A 127 2.23 17.95 -9.12
N ARG A 128 1.88 16.79 -8.51
CA ARG A 128 1.47 16.71 -7.10
C ARG A 128 2.28 15.71 -6.32
N ARG A 129 2.64 16.10 -5.09
CA ARG A 129 3.18 15.19 -4.09
C ARG A 129 2.11 14.19 -3.66
N LEU A 130 2.54 13.03 -3.17
CA LEU A 130 1.69 11.88 -2.89
C LEU A 130 1.74 11.51 -1.40
N LEU A 131 0.58 11.15 -0.86
CA LEU A 131 0.49 10.27 0.31
C LEU A 131 0.49 8.83 -0.20
N ALA A 132 1.48 8.01 0.20
CA ALA A 132 1.46 6.58 -0.09
C ALA A 132 0.68 5.83 1.00
N ILE A 133 -0.36 5.12 0.62
CA ILE A 133 -1.14 4.21 1.48
C ILE A 133 -0.96 2.81 0.92
N GLY A 134 -0.86 1.81 1.76
CA GLY A 134 -0.81 0.43 1.26
C GLY A 134 -1.17 -0.57 2.32
N HIS A 135 -1.72 -1.69 1.89
CA HIS A 135 -2.13 -2.77 2.78
C HIS A 135 -1.24 -4.00 2.60
N SER A 136 -0.76 -4.59 3.70
CA SER A 136 0.04 -5.83 3.68
C SER A 136 1.32 -5.65 2.82
N ALA A 137 1.53 -6.44 1.78
CA ALA A 137 2.59 -6.23 0.78
C ALA A 137 2.57 -4.81 0.19
N GLY A 138 1.39 -4.20 0.03
CA GLY A 138 1.26 -2.80 -0.38
C GLY A 138 1.75 -1.82 0.68
N GLY A 139 1.61 -2.16 1.97
CA GLY A 139 2.18 -1.38 3.08
C GLY A 139 3.71 -1.36 3.05
N HIS A 140 4.33 -2.50 2.73
CA HIS A 140 5.75 -2.57 2.41
C HIS A 140 6.11 -1.62 1.27
N LEU A 141 5.39 -1.69 0.14
CA LEU A 141 5.66 -0.86 -1.03
C LEU A 141 5.47 0.63 -0.75
N ALA A 142 4.48 1.01 0.06
CA ALA A 142 4.28 2.39 0.49
C ALA A 142 5.46 2.92 1.31
N ALA A 143 6.01 2.09 2.21
CA ALA A 143 7.21 2.43 2.97
C ALA A 143 8.45 2.54 2.06
N MET A 144 8.63 1.62 1.09
CA MET A 144 9.71 1.71 0.10
C MET A 144 9.65 2.99 -0.74
N LEU A 145 8.45 3.47 -1.08
CA LEU A 145 8.27 4.74 -1.78
C LEU A 145 8.69 5.94 -0.92
N LEU A 146 8.32 5.95 0.37
CA LEU A 146 8.71 7.02 1.30
C LEU A 146 10.24 7.09 1.51
N ALA A 147 10.93 5.95 1.45
CA ALA A 147 12.39 5.86 1.59
C ALA A 147 13.14 6.01 0.25
N THR A 148 12.48 6.42 -0.82
CA THR A 148 13.11 6.56 -2.14
C THR A 148 13.81 7.91 -2.29
N ASP A 149 15.09 7.90 -2.70
CA ASP A 149 15.77 9.09 -3.19
C ASP A 149 15.29 9.40 -4.62
N TRP A 150 14.32 10.29 -4.72
CA TRP A 150 13.65 10.64 -5.97
C TRP A 150 14.54 11.40 -6.93
N PRO A 151 15.32 12.43 -6.50
CA PRO A 151 16.22 13.16 -7.39
C PRO A 151 17.34 12.29 -7.99
N ALA A 152 17.80 11.26 -7.27
CA ALA A 152 18.77 10.31 -7.81
C ALA A 152 18.21 9.42 -8.92
N ARG A 153 16.88 9.31 -9.03
CA ARG A 153 16.21 8.53 -10.08
C ARG A 153 15.82 9.38 -11.28
N ASP A 154 15.34 10.57 -11.02
CA ASP A 154 14.99 11.56 -12.04
C ASP A 154 15.15 12.95 -11.40
N PRO A 155 16.10 13.76 -11.87
CA PRO A 155 16.32 15.12 -11.33
C PRO A 155 15.12 16.07 -11.42
N ALA A 156 14.10 15.73 -12.23
CA ALA A 156 12.86 16.51 -12.33
C ALA A 156 11.87 16.21 -11.17
N LEU A 157 12.11 15.14 -10.38
CA LEU A 157 11.27 14.78 -9.26
C LEU A 157 11.71 15.49 -7.97
N PRO A 158 10.77 16.03 -7.18
CA PRO A 158 11.09 16.61 -5.89
C PRO A 158 11.53 15.54 -4.89
N ALA A 159 12.44 15.87 -3.98
CA ALA A 159 12.93 14.94 -2.97
C ALA A 159 11.81 14.37 -2.08
N ASP A 160 10.74 15.14 -1.88
CA ASP A 160 9.55 14.80 -1.11
C ASP A 160 8.35 14.42 -2.00
N LEU A 161 8.60 13.82 -3.17
CA LEU A 161 7.52 13.33 -4.06
C LEU A 161 6.49 12.50 -3.31
N VAL A 162 6.95 11.57 -2.49
CA VAL A 162 6.14 10.90 -1.48
C VAL A 162 6.51 11.52 -0.14
N HIS A 163 5.66 12.41 0.39
CA HIS A 163 5.93 13.20 1.58
C HIS A 163 5.43 12.53 2.87
N ALA A 164 4.57 11.51 2.74
CA ALA A 164 4.05 10.75 3.85
C ALA A 164 3.66 9.34 3.42
N ALA A 165 3.70 8.39 4.36
CA ALA A 165 3.20 7.03 4.16
C ALA A 165 2.31 6.57 5.31
N LEU A 166 1.21 5.90 4.96
CA LEU A 166 0.26 5.22 5.85
C LEU A 166 0.26 3.72 5.53
N PRO A 167 1.29 2.98 5.92
CA PRO A 167 1.32 1.53 5.74
C PRO A 167 0.39 0.85 6.74
N ILE A 168 -0.49 -0.02 6.23
CA ILE A 168 -1.49 -0.77 6.99
C ILE A 168 -1.07 -2.24 6.98
N SER A 169 -0.78 -2.81 8.15
CA SER A 169 -0.36 -4.21 8.33
C SER A 169 0.80 -4.59 7.40
N GLY A 170 1.77 -3.69 7.25
CA GLY A 170 2.87 -3.86 6.31
C GLY A 170 3.99 -4.76 6.83
N LEU A 171 4.93 -5.06 5.94
CA LEU A 171 6.11 -5.90 6.17
C LEU A 171 7.35 -5.03 5.95
N PHE A 172 8.16 -4.80 6.98
CA PHE A 172 9.24 -3.82 6.92
C PHE A 172 10.62 -4.43 7.20
N ASP A 173 10.64 -5.64 7.72
CA ASP A 173 11.77 -6.54 7.87
C ASP A 173 11.42 -7.84 7.16
N LEU A 174 12.03 -8.09 6.00
CA LEU A 174 11.69 -9.24 5.16
C LEU A 174 12.48 -10.51 5.51
N ALA A 175 13.52 -10.39 6.35
CA ALA A 175 14.35 -11.53 6.70
C ALA A 175 13.57 -12.72 7.31
N PRO A 176 12.56 -12.53 8.18
CA PRO A 176 11.76 -13.63 8.70
C PRO A 176 11.02 -14.43 7.61
N LEU A 177 10.60 -13.76 6.51
CA LEU A 177 9.87 -14.42 5.42
C LEU A 177 10.71 -15.42 4.63
N LEU A 178 12.04 -15.33 4.70
CA LEU A 178 12.95 -16.30 4.06
C LEU A 178 12.71 -17.74 4.53
N HIS A 179 12.11 -17.90 5.71
CA HIS A 179 11.89 -19.18 6.36
C HIS A 179 10.40 -19.59 6.37
N THR A 180 9.59 -19.02 5.47
CA THR A 180 8.15 -19.30 5.35
C THR A 180 7.78 -19.73 3.94
N GLN A 181 6.62 -20.38 3.77
CA GLN A 181 6.06 -20.76 2.47
C GLN A 181 5.78 -19.54 1.56
N VAL A 182 5.65 -18.35 2.13
CA VAL A 182 5.56 -17.12 1.33
C VAL A 182 6.75 -17.00 0.39
N ASN A 183 7.94 -17.44 0.84
CA ASN A 183 9.14 -17.34 0.03
C ASN A 183 9.23 -18.37 -1.12
N ASP A 184 8.42 -19.41 -1.15
CA ASP A 184 8.41 -20.39 -2.24
C ASP A 184 8.09 -19.74 -3.60
N ALA A 185 7.18 -18.78 -3.60
CA ALA A 185 6.85 -18.00 -4.79
C ALA A 185 7.64 -16.70 -4.91
N VAL A 186 7.93 -16.02 -3.81
CA VAL A 186 8.68 -14.75 -3.81
C VAL A 186 10.15 -14.96 -4.16
N ARG A 187 10.72 -16.09 -3.69
CA ARG A 187 12.10 -16.53 -4.00
C ARG A 187 13.19 -15.53 -3.63
N MET A 188 13.00 -14.81 -2.52
CA MET A 188 14.06 -13.92 -2.01
C MET A 188 15.25 -14.73 -1.50
N ASP A 189 16.43 -14.20 -1.71
CA ASP A 189 17.61 -14.51 -0.92
C ASP A 189 17.85 -13.45 0.18
N ALA A 190 18.84 -13.67 1.02
CA ALA A 190 19.15 -12.76 2.12
C ALA A 190 19.55 -11.35 1.64
N ALA A 191 20.21 -11.23 0.49
CA ALA A 191 20.63 -9.96 -0.06
C ALA A 191 19.41 -9.16 -0.58
N GLU A 192 18.49 -9.82 -1.27
CA GLU A 192 17.25 -9.19 -1.74
C GLU A 192 16.34 -8.81 -0.57
N ALA A 193 16.20 -9.67 0.43
CA ALA A 193 15.45 -9.36 1.64
C ALA A 193 16.01 -8.11 2.34
N ALA A 194 17.31 -8.02 2.51
CA ALA A 194 17.97 -6.86 3.12
C ALA A 194 17.79 -5.58 2.29
N ALA A 195 17.97 -5.67 0.96
CA ALA A 195 17.84 -4.51 0.05
C ALA A 195 16.40 -3.97 -0.03
N ASN A 196 15.41 -4.80 0.22
CA ASN A 196 13.99 -4.44 0.16
C ASN A 196 13.30 -4.40 1.54
N SER A 197 14.06 -4.35 2.63
CA SER A 197 13.52 -4.14 3.99
C SER A 197 13.51 -2.64 4.32
N PRO A 198 12.35 -1.97 4.33
CA PRO A 198 12.25 -0.54 4.66
C PRO A 198 12.86 -0.19 6.01
N LEU A 199 12.78 -1.09 6.98
CA LEU A 199 13.31 -0.87 8.34
C LEU A 199 14.80 -0.47 8.36
N GLY A 200 15.60 -0.93 7.39
CA GLY A 200 17.01 -0.57 7.22
C GLY A 200 17.26 0.73 6.47
N LEU A 201 16.23 1.40 5.97
CA LEU A 201 16.33 2.61 5.14
C LEU A 201 15.98 3.87 5.94
N ARG A 202 16.14 5.04 5.30
CA ARG A 202 15.75 6.34 5.88
C ARG A 202 14.56 6.91 5.11
N PRO A 203 13.49 7.36 5.81
CA PRO A 203 12.36 8.00 5.16
C PRO A 203 12.68 9.44 4.76
N ASN A 204 12.04 9.91 3.67
CA ASN A 204 12.07 11.31 3.24
C ASN A 204 10.78 12.07 3.65
N GLY A 205 10.10 11.62 4.69
CA GLY A 205 8.84 12.21 5.13
C GLY A 205 8.26 11.51 6.35
N ARG A 206 6.97 11.72 6.59
CA ARG A 206 6.27 11.24 7.78
C ARG A 206 5.70 9.83 7.59
N VAL A 207 5.78 8.99 8.60
CA VAL A 207 5.14 7.68 8.63
C VAL A 207 4.17 7.55 9.80
N HIS A 208 3.02 6.95 9.54
CA HIS A 208 2.11 6.45 10.56
C HIS A 208 1.71 5.02 10.19
N ALA A 209 2.19 4.03 10.93
CA ALA A 209 1.89 2.63 10.68
C ALA A 209 0.61 2.22 11.42
N VAL A 210 -0.24 1.43 10.76
CA VAL A 210 -1.49 0.91 11.33
C VAL A 210 -1.47 -0.60 11.26
N VAL A 211 -1.97 -1.28 12.28
CA VAL A 211 -2.09 -2.74 12.33
C VAL A 211 -3.44 -3.13 12.94
N GLY A 212 -4.01 -4.24 12.55
CA GLY A 212 -5.19 -4.78 13.23
C GLY A 212 -4.84 -5.31 14.62
N GLY A 213 -5.63 -4.96 15.63
CA GLY A 213 -5.38 -5.32 17.02
C GLY A 213 -5.49 -6.82 17.34
N THR A 214 -6.02 -7.62 16.41
CA THR A 214 -6.11 -9.09 16.53
C THR A 214 -5.17 -9.83 15.58
N GLU A 215 -4.26 -9.11 14.90
CA GLU A 215 -3.23 -9.71 14.05
C GLU A 215 -2.13 -10.42 14.87
N GLY A 216 -1.30 -11.21 14.19
CA GLY A 216 -0.15 -11.86 14.80
C GLY A 216 0.87 -10.88 15.39
N THR A 217 1.68 -11.38 16.32
CA THR A 217 2.66 -10.56 17.04
C THR A 217 3.70 -9.95 16.10
N GLU A 218 4.02 -10.63 14.99
CA GLU A 218 4.95 -10.15 13.98
C GLU A 218 4.46 -8.88 13.28
N TYR A 219 3.19 -8.79 12.89
CA TYR A 219 2.67 -7.57 12.27
C TYR A 219 2.71 -6.37 13.22
N THR A 220 2.40 -6.60 14.51
CA THR A 220 2.53 -5.58 15.56
C THR A 220 3.99 -5.18 15.75
N ARG A 221 4.91 -6.16 15.85
CA ARG A 221 6.36 -5.90 15.97
C ARG A 221 6.87 -5.07 14.80
N GLN A 222 6.53 -5.46 13.58
CA GLN A 222 6.97 -4.79 12.37
C GLN A 222 6.48 -3.34 12.30
N SER A 223 5.19 -3.10 12.58
CA SER A 223 4.59 -1.75 12.58
C SER A 223 5.24 -0.84 13.62
N ARG A 224 5.44 -1.34 14.84
CA ARG A 224 6.11 -0.62 15.91
C ARG A 224 7.57 -0.33 15.56
N SER A 225 8.31 -1.33 15.10
CA SER A 225 9.74 -1.18 14.78
C SER A 225 9.98 -0.16 13.67
N LEU A 226 9.13 -0.13 12.63
CA LEU A 226 9.22 0.88 11.59
C LEU A 226 8.99 2.29 12.16
N ALA A 227 7.93 2.46 12.96
CA ALA A 227 7.61 3.76 13.56
C ALA A 227 8.75 4.26 14.45
N GLU A 228 9.28 3.39 15.30
CA GLU A 228 10.42 3.73 16.19
C GLU A 228 11.68 4.09 15.38
N ALA A 229 12.05 3.28 14.38
CA ALA A 229 13.24 3.51 13.56
C ALA A 229 13.17 4.80 12.73
N TRP A 230 11.96 5.18 12.30
CA TRP A 230 11.73 6.32 11.43
C TRP A 230 11.23 7.57 12.15
N GLY A 231 11.15 7.56 13.49
CA GLY A 231 10.65 8.68 14.28
C GLY A 231 9.20 9.03 14.00
N GLY A 232 8.42 8.04 13.57
CA GLY A 232 7.00 8.17 13.26
C GLY A 232 6.10 7.72 14.41
N SER A 233 4.89 7.33 14.08
CA SER A 233 3.91 6.81 15.03
C SER A 233 3.25 5.55 14.50
N TRP A 234 2.62 4.79 15.38
CA TRP A 234 1.85 3.60 15.01
C TRP A 234 0.64 3.44 15.92
N GLU A 235 -0.35 2.68 15.44
CA GLU A 235 -1.54 2.30 16.22
C GLU A 235 -2.02 0.89 15.86
N ALA A 236 -2.62 0.22 16.85
CA ALA A 236 -3.35 -1.02 16.64
C ALA A 236 -4.85 -0.73 16.71
N VAL A 237 -5.59 -1.11 15.66
CA VAL A 237 -7.04 -0.91 15.59
C VAL A 237 -7.75 -2.02 16.37
N PRO A 238 -8.41 -1.71 17.51
CA PRO A 238 -9.04 -2.74 18.34
C PRO A 238 -10.06 -3.58 17.57
N GLY A 239 -10.00 -4.91 17.74
CA GLY A 239 -10.93 -5.86 17.14
C GLY A 239 -10.77 -6.08 15.62
N ALA A 240 -9.94 -5.32 14.94
CA ALA A 240 -9.65 -5.54 13.53
C ALA A 240 -8.61 -6.64 13.34
N ASN A 241 -8.80 -7.48 12.33
CA ASN A 241 -7.83 -8.45 11.85
C ASN A 241 -7.15 -7.94 10.55
N HIS A 242 -6.24 -8.76 9.99
CA HIS A 242 -5.49 -8.42 8.78
C HIS A 242 -6.36 -8.00 7.58
N PHE A 243 -7.56 -8.58 7.44
CA PHE A 243 -8.46 -8.28 6.33
C PHE A 243 -9.42 -7.13 6.63
N THR A 244 -9.85 -6.97 7.88
CA THR A 244 -10.85 -5.96 8.24
C THR A 244 -10.26 -4.59 8.53
N VAL A 245 -8.99 -4.49 8.92
CA VAL A 245 -8.33 -3.22 9.25
C VAL A 245 -8.36 -2.22 8.09
N VAL A 246 -8.18 -2.68 6.86
CA VAL A 246 -8.16 -1.82 5.67
C VAL A 246 -9.54 -1.35 5.23
N MET A 247 -10.60 -2.07 5.59
CA MET A 247 -11.98 -1.79 5.15
C MET A 247 -12.49 -0.42 5.60
N SER A 248 -12.00 0.08 6.72
CA SER A 248 -12.38 1.41 7.22
C SER A 248 -11.96 2.56 6.29
N LEU A 249 -11.06 2.34 5.31
CA LEU A 249 -10.79 3.32 4.25
C LEU A 249 -12.01 3.60 3.35
N ALA A 250 -12.97 2.70 3.26
CA ALA A 250 -14.20 2.91 2.49
C ALA A 250 -15.19 3.86 3.18
N ALA A 251 -15.06 4.07 4.50
CA ALA A 251 -16.00 4.88 5.30
C ALA A 251 -15.42 6.29 5.53
N PRO A 252 -16.06 7.35 5.01
CA PRO A 252 -15.55 8.73 5.13
C PRO A 252 -15.30 9.18 6.57
N ASP A 253 -16.16 8.76 7.50
CA ASP A 253 -16.09 9.17 8.90
C ASP A 253 -15.20 8.28 9.78
N SER A 254 -14.43 7.37 9.18
CA SER A 254 -13.55 6.48 9.93
C SER A 254 -12.30 7.21 10.45
N ALA A 255 -11.77 6.71 11.57
CA ALA A 255 -10.51 7.20 12.13
C ALA A 255 -9.34 7.07 11.14
N LEU A 256 -9.31 5.99 10.36
CA LEU A 256 -8.26 5.75 9.36
C LEU A 256 -8.30 6.77 8.22
N VAL A 257 -9.50 7.14 7.73
CA VAL A 257 -9.68 8.22 6.75
C VAL A 257 -9.30 9.58 7.33
N ALA A 258 -9.70 9.88 8.57
CA ALA A 258 -9.30 11.11 9.24
C ALA A 258 -7.76 11.22 9.37
N ARG A 259 -7.08 10.12 9.68
CA ARG A 259 -5.62 10.03 9.73
C ARG A 259 -5.00 10.28 8.34
N ALA A 260 -5.47 9.60 7.32
CA ALA A 260 -4.99 9.77 5.96
C ALA A 260 -5.15 11.23 5.47
N ARG A 261 -6.29 11.86 5.74
CA ARG A 261 -6.53 13.29 5.42
C ARG A 261 -5.51 14.22 6.07
N ALA A 262 -5.24 14.02 7.36
CA ALA A 262 -4.25 14.84 8.07
C ALA A 262 -2.84 14.68 7.49
N MET A 263 -2.54 13.53 6.87
CA MET A 263 -1.25 13.27 6.24
C MET A 263 -1.18 13.80 4.79
N VAL A 264 -2.29 13.90 4.07
CA VAL A 264 -2.33 14.51 2.72
C VAL A 264 -2.09 16.01 2.78
N ALA A 265 -2.62 16.69 3.80
CA ALA A 265 -2.63 18.15 3.88
C ALA A 265 -1.28 18.77 4.29
N GLY A 266 -0.33 17.99 4.74
CA GLY A 266 0.98 18.44 5.22
C GLY A 266 2.08 18.07 4.29
#